data_ec6deb89def53b5fc6dfca91940539ef
#
_entry.id   ec6deb89def53b5fc6dfca91940539ef
#
_cell.length_a   1.000
_cell.length_b   1.000
_cell.length_c   1.000
_cell.angle_alpha   90.00
_cell.angle_beta   90.00
_cell.angle_gamma   90.00
#
_symmetry.space_group_name_H-M   'P 1'
#
loop_
_entity.id
_entity.type
_entity.pdbx_description
1 polymer ?
#
loop_
_entity_poly.entity_id
_entity_poly.type
_entity_poly.pdbx_seq_one_letter_code
_entity_poly.pdbx_strand_id
1 'polypeptide(L)'
;MATPARDRQLDFFVYVDTVVLTVSRDKSREKPLEPKERLQVLVMHRPEAPKDKWALPGGLVADNEDLPDTALRIVKRETGITVPKADLIQVGTYGKPNRDSRWRAISVAYVVLVPEPETPAPESNSD
;
A
#
# COMPACT_ATOMS: atom_id res chain seq x y z
N MET A 1 33.76 20.66 3.20
CA MET A 1 32.39 20.21 3.25
C MET A 1 31.86 20.31 4.67
N ALA A 2 30.75 20.96 4.83
CA ALA A 2 30.20 21.14 6.14
C ALA A 2 29.70 19.82 6.71
N THR A 3 30.04 19.56 7.97
CA THR A 3 29.48 18.41 8.67
C THR A 3 28.02 18.65 8.96
N PRO A 4 27.13 17.71 8.64
CA PRO A 4 25.75 17.88 9.01
C PRO A 4 25.60 18.09 10.51
N ALA A 5 24.68 18.92 10.89
CA ALA A 5 24.42 19.18 12.30
C ALA A 5 23.87 17.94 12.95
N ARG A 6 24.68 17.27 13.74
CA ARG A 6 24.29 16.01 14.36
C ARG A 6 23.25 16.17 15.45
N ASP A 7 23.22 17.36 16.05
CA ASP A 7 22.19 17.72 17.00
C ASP A 7 20.81 17.80 16.37
N ARG A 8 20.76 17.80 15.03
CA ARG A 8 19.51 17.80 14.29
C ARG A 8 19.21 16.46 13.66
N GLN A 9 19.74 15.42 14.25
CA GLN A 9 19.45 14.10 13.75
C GLN A 9 17.95 13.82 13.88
N LEU A 10 17.32 13.60 12.73
CA LEU A 10 15.90 13.32 12.67
C LEU A 10 15.68 11.84 12.46
N ASP A 11 14.64 11.34 13.11
CA ASP A 11 14.19 9.99 12.83
C ASP A 11 13.37 10.01 11.56
N PHE A 12 13.79 9.20 10.64
CA PHE A 12 13.09 9.01 9.38
C PHE A 12 12.38 7.68 9.42
N PHE A 13 11.12 7.69 9.08
CA PHE A 13 10.33 6.47 9.01
C PHE A 13 10.12 6.11 7.55
N VAL A 14 10.49 4.90 7.20
CA VAL A 14 10.34 4.43 5.83
C VAL A 14 9.16 3.48 5.76
N TYR A 15 8.21 3.86 4.94
CA TYR A 15 7.01 3.09 4.69
C TYR A 15 7.08 2.46 3.32
N VAL A 16 6.42 1.33 3.17
CA VAL A 16 6.12 0.77 1.86
C VAL A 16 4.61 0.79 1.71
N ASP A 17 4.16 1.40 0.63
CA ASP A 17 2.75 1.47 0.29
C ASP A 17 2.54 0.78 -1.05
N THR A 18 1.52 -0.06 -1.15
CA THR A 18 1.31 -0.87 -2.34
C THR A 18 -0.04 -0.58 -2.97
N VAL A 19 0.00 -0.26 -4.26
CA VAL A 19 -1.19 -0.10 -5.06
C VAL A 19 -1.54 -1.46 -5.63
N VAL A 20 -2.55 -2.09 -5.07
CA VAL A 20 -3.02 -3.38 -5.52
C VAL A 20 -4.17 -3.13 -6.48
N LEU A 21 -3.93 -3.43 -7.75
CA LEU A 21 -4.90 -3.22 -8.80
C LEU A 21 -5.50 -4.53 -9.25
N THR A 22 -6.76 -4.49 -9.60
CA THR A 22 -7.41 -5.60 -10.26
C THR A 22 -8.35 -5.08 -11.33
N VAL A 23 -8.67 -5.94 -12.28
CA VAL A 23 -9.68 -5.64 -13.28
C VAL A 23 -10.87 -6.52 -12.97
N SER A 24 -11.99 -5.89 -12.72
CA SER A 24 -13.22 -6.63 -12.43
C SER A 24 -14.26 -6.37 -13.50
N ARG A 25 -15.11 -7.36 -13.69
CA ARG A 25 -16.30 -7.19 -14.51
C ARG A 25 -17.45 -6.76 -13.64
N ASP A 26 -18.12 -5.73 -14.06
CA ASP A 26 -19.32 -5.30 -13.39
C ASP A 26 -20.47 -6.26 -13.74
N LYS A 27 -20.70 -7.19 -12.85
CA LYS A 27 -21.74 -8.19 -13.02
C LYS A 27 -23.10 -7.71 -12.54
N SER A 28 -23.13 -6.56 -11.91
CA SER A 28 -24.38 -6.02 -11.36
C SER A 28 -25.19 -5.23 -12.37
N ARG A 29 -24.68 -5.05 -13.55
CA ARG A 29 -25.36 -4.28 -14.56
C ARG A 29 -26.42 -5.08 -15.27
N GLU A 30 -27.55 -4.41 -15.47
CA GLU A 30 -28.68 -4.99 -16.16
C GLU A 30 -28.49 -5.12 -17.67
N LYS A 31 -27.45 -4.51 -18.23
CA LYS A 31 -27.18 -4.58 -19.66
C LYS A 31 -26.07 -5.58 -19.94
N PRO A 32 -26.44 -6.80 -20.32
CA PRO A 32 -25.44 -7.82 -20.57
C PRO A 32 -24.65 -7.62 -21.86
N LEU A 33 -25.02 -6.66 -22.69
CA LEU A 33 -24.41 -6.47 -23.99
C LEU A 33 -23.05 -5.78 -23.95
N GLU A 34 -22.71 -5.14 -22.82
CA GLU A 34 -21.43 -4.46 -22.67
C GLU A 34 -20.83 -4.80 -21.31
N PRO A 35 -20.12 -5.93 -21.21
CA PRO A 35 -19.39 -6.19 -19.98
C PRO A 35 -18.32 -5.12 -19.85
N LYS A 36 -18.48 -4.26 -18.87
CA LYS A 36 -17.48 -3.23 -18.60
C LYS A 36 -16.47 -3.77 -17.62
N GLU A 37 -15.27 -3.79 -18.10
CA GLU A 37 -14.15 -4.06 -17.23
C GLU A 37 -13.76 -2.75 -16.54
N ARG A 38 -13.50 -2.85 -15.26
CA ARG A 38 -13.10 -1.69 -14.47
C ARG A 38 -11.81 -1.97 -13.75
N LEU A 39 -10.92 -1.03 -13.88
CA LEU A 39 -9.72 -1.04 -13.05
C LEU A 39 -10.09 -0.58 -11.66
N GLN A 40 -9.75 -1.39 -10.68
CA GLN A 40 -10.04 -1.10 -9.28
C GLN A 40 -8.78 -1.13 -8.47
N VAL A 41 -8.75 -0.30 -7.45
CA VAL A 41 -7.66 -0.27 -6.50
C VAL A 41 -8.18 -0.72 -5.14
N LEU A 42 -7.39 -1.52 -4.46
CA LEU A 42 -7.73 -1.96 -3.12
C LEU A 42 -7.34 -0.91 -2.12
N VAL A 43 -8.28 -0.52 -1.28
CA VAL A 43 -8.01 0.42 -0.19
C VAL A 43 -8.55 -0.16 1.11
N MET A 44 -7.86 0.20 2.19
CA MET A 44 -8.20 -0.25 3.53
C MET A 44 -8.83 0.90 4.30
N HIS A 45 -9.88 0.58 5.02
CA HIS A 45 -10.49 1.57 5.89
C HIS A 45 -9.73 1.63 7.21
N ARG A 46 -9.30 2.82 7.57
CA ARG A 46 -8.58 3.05 8.82
C ARG A 46 -9.39 3.98 9.70
N PRO A 47 -10.17 3.44 10.62
CA PRO A 47 -11.04 4.28 11.44
C PRO A 47 -10.30 5.16 12.42
N GLU A 48 -9.11 4.78 12.80
CA GLU A 48 -8.41 5.46 13.88
C GLU A 48 -7.55 6.62 13.44
N ALA A 49 -6.92 6.53 12.29
CA ALA A 49 -5.92 7.53 11.98
C ALA A 49 -5.74 7.70 10.49
N PRO A 50 -5.70 8.93 10.08
CA PRO A 50 -6.22 10.12 10.75
C PRO A 50 -7.69 10.30 10.43
N LYS A 51 -8.57 9.98 11.28
CA LYS A 51 -10.01 10.23 11.13
C LYS A 51 -10.68 9.49 9.99
N ASP A 52 -10.87 8.20 10.14
CA ASP A 52 -11.81 7.47 9.30
C ASP A 52 -11.49 7.58 7.80
N LYS A 53 -10.24 7.38 7.46
CA LYS A 53 -9.80 7.50 6.07
C LYS A 53 -9.52 6.15 5.44
N TRP A 54 -9.58 6.16 4.13
CA TRP A 54 -9.18 5.01 3.32
C TRP A 54 -7.72 5.17 2.93
N ALA A 55 -7.00 4.08 2.94
CA ALA A 55 -5.58 4.09 2.64
C ALA A 55 -5.16 2.84 1.89
N LEU A 56 -4.07 2.94 1.18
CA LEU A 56 -3.44 1.78 0.56
C LEU A 56 -2.89 0.85 1.65
N PRO A 57 -2.78 -0.45 1.35
CA PRO A 57 -2.01 -1.33 2.22
C PRO A 57 -0.61 -0.78 2.38
N GLY A 58 -0.21 -0.53 3.60
CA GLY A 58 1.09 0.08 3.84
C GLY A 58 1.52 -0.03 5.27
N GLY A 59 2.81 0.09 5.48
CA GLY A 59 3.38 0.05 6.80
C GLY A 59 4.89 0.21 6.77
N LEU A 60 5.47 0.14 7.95
CA LEU A 60 6.89 0.34 8.14
C LEU A 60 7.71 -0.85 7.65
N VAL A 61 8.86 -0.53 7.09
CA VAL A 61 9.86 -1.54 6.76
C VAL A 61 10.39 -2.14 8.05
N ALA A 62 10.44 -3.45 8.10
CA ALA A 62 10.99 -4.14 9.26
C ALA A 62 12.49 -4.30 9.14
N ASP A 63 13.13 -4.50 10.28
CA ASP A 63 14.55 -4.77 10.33
C ASP A 63 14.85 -6.05 9.55
N ASN A 64 15.95 -6.05 8.81
CA ASN A 64 16.35 -7.18 7.98
C ASN A 64 15.36 -7.57 6.88
N GLU A 65 14.54 -6.64 6.47
CA GLU A 65 13.53 -6.89 5.45
C GLU A 65 13.80 -6.01 4.24
N ASP A 66 13.89 -6.61 3.06
CA ASP A 66 14.00 -5.83 1.84
C ASP A 66 12.64 -5.21 1.49
N LEU A 67 12.67 -4.12 0.76
CA LEU A 67 11.46 -3.35 0.46
C LEU A 67 10.36 -4.18 -0.21
N PRO A 68 10.63 -4.98 -1.23
CA PRO A 68 9.56 -5.79 -1.81
C PRO A 68 9.01 -6.82 -0.83
N ASP A 69 9.82 -7.32 0.07
CA ASP A 69 9.33 -8.26 1.08
C ASP A 69 8.41 -7.58 2.07
N THR A 70 8.68 -6.32 2.37
CA THR A 70 7.75 -5.52 3.19
C THR A 70 6.40 -5.39 2.49
N ALA A 71 6.42 -5.11 1.19
CA ALA A 71 5.18 -5.00 0.43
C ALA A 71 4.38 -6.30 0.49
N LEU A 72 5.04 -7.43 0.27
CA LEU A 72 4.37 -8.73 0.32
C LEU A 72 3.76 -9.01 1.68
N ARG A 73 4.53 -8.77 2.72
CA ARG A 73 4.09 -9.04 4.09
C ARG A 73 2.86 -8.21 4.45
N ILE A 74 2.91 -6.93 4.13
CA ILE A 74 1.82 -6.01 4.51
C ILE A 74 0.57 -6.29 3.70
N VAL A 75 0.71 -6.51 2.40
CA VAL A 75 -0.45 -6.84 1.57
C VAL A 75 -1.11 -8.12 2.09
N LYS A 76 -0.32 -9.13 2.38
CA LYS A 76 -0.87 -10.38 2.92
C LYS A 76 -1.55 -10.16 4.25
N ARG A 77 -0.93 -9.43 5.15
CA ARG A 77 -1.49 -9.16 6.46
C ARG A 77 -2.80 -8.38 6.39
N GLU A 78 -2.85 -7.36 5.53
CA GLU A 78 -3.98 -6.44 5.53
C GLU A 78 -5.11 -6.87 4.60
N THR A 79 -4.81 -7.66 3.59
CA THR A 79 -5.83 -8.02 2.59
C THR A 79 -6.06 -9.52 2.46
N GLY A 80 -5.16 -10.33 2.96
CA GLY A 80 -5.20 -11.78 2.75
C GLY A 80 -4.68 -12.22 1.40
N ILE A 81 -4.30 -11.29 0.54
CA ILE A 81 -3.87 -11.62 -0.82
C ILE A 81 -2.39 -11.97 -0.84
N THR A 82 -2.07 -13.08 -1.48
CA THR A 82 -0.69 -13.46 -1.73
C THR A 82 -0.29 -12.97 -3.11
N VAL A 83 0.72 -12.10 -3.14
CA VAL A 83 1.19 -11.47 -4.36
C VAL A 83 2.51 -12.10 -4.75
N PRO A 84 2.70 -12.49 -6.02
CA PRO A 84 4.01 -12.93 -6.47
C PRO A 84 5.01 -11.79 -6.42
N LYS A 85 6.15 -12.04 -5.81
CA LYS A 85 7.19 -11.01 -5.66
C LYS A 85 7.63 -10.45 -7.01
N ALA A 86 7.72 -11.32 -8.00
CA ALA A 86 8.17 -10.92 -9.34
C ALA A 86 7.21 -9.93 -10.02
N ASP A 87 5.98 -9.84 -9.55
CA ASP A 87 4.98 -8.96 -10.15
C ASP A 87 4.97 -7.57 -9.54
N LEU A 88 5.69 -7.37 -8.46
CA LEU A 88 5.79 -6.04 -7.84
C LEU A 88 6.65 -5.14 -8.69
N ILE A 89 6.16 -3.94 -8.93
CA ILE A 89 6.91 -2.92 -9.66
C ILE A 89 7.01 -1.70 -8.77
N GLN A 90 8.22 -1.23 -8.54
CA GLN A 90 8.42 -0.01 -7.80
C GLN A 90 8.03 1.18 -8.66
N VAL A 91 7.09 1.97 -8.16
CA VAL A 91 6.55 3.10 -8.91
C VAL A 91 7.35 4.37 -8.62
N GLY A 92 7.77 4.53 -7.38
CA GLY A 92 8.51 5.72 -7.01
C GLY A 92 8.73 5.80 -5.51
N THR A 93 9.44 6.83 -5.13
CA THR A 93 9.73 7.13 -3.74
C THR A 93 9.30 8.57 -3.46
N TYR A 94 8.59 8.76 -2.39
CA TYR A 94 7.97 10.03 -2.05
C TYR A 94 8.47 10.48 -0.69
N GLY A 95 9.20 11.58 -0.68
CA GLY A 95 9.83 12.03 0.56
C GLY A 95 9.67 13.52 0.82
N LYS A 96 8.62 14.12 0.29
CA LYS A 96 8.40 15.54 0.50
C LYS A 96 8.23 15.85 1.98
N PRO A 97 8.88 16.89 2.49
CA PRO A 97 8.65 17.32 3.87
C PRO A 97 7.17 17.61 4.12
N ASN A 98 6.72 17.30 5.31
CA ASN A 98 5.35 17.55 5.75
C ASN A 98 4.27 16.72 5.05
N ARG A 99 4.68 15.67 4.33
CA ARG A 99 3.67 14.76 3.78
C ARG A 99 2.94 13.97 4.87
N ASP A 100 3.58 13.80 6.01
CA ASP A 100 2.98 13.23 7.20
C ASP A 100 3.15 14.25 8.31
N SER A 101 2.06 14.59 8.99
CA SER A 101 2.09 15.62 10.02
C SER A 101 2.76 15.17 11.32
N ARG A 102 2.95 13.85 11.48
CA ARG A 102 3.47 13.30 12.73
C ARG A 102 4.98 13.28 12.76
N TRP A 103 5.63 12.97 11.63
CA TRP A 103 7.07 12.79 11.57
C TRP A 103 7.56 12.83 10.14
N ARG A 104 8.85 12.77 9.99
CA ARG A 104 9.47 12.71 8.67
C ARG A 104 9.28 11.33 8.10
N ALA A 105 8.51 11.21 7.05
CA ALA A 105 8.17 9.94 6.45
C ALA A 105 8.57 9.90 4.98
N ILE A 106 9.11 8.76 4.60
CA ILE A 106 9.42 8.45 3.21
C ILE A 106 8.61 7.23 2.84
N SER A 107 7.91 7.29 1.72
CA SER A 107 7.13 6.17 1.22
C SER A 107 7.75 5.65 -0.06
N VAL A 108 7.98 4.35 -0.09
CA VAL A 108 8.36 3.64 -1.31
C VAL A 108 7.10 2.95 -1.81
N ALA A 109 6.67 3.31 -3.00
CA ALA A 109 5.42 2.83 -3.56
C ALA A 109 5.65 1.72 -4.57
N TYR A 110 4.87 0.66 -4.42
CA TYR A 110 4.83 -0.46 -5.36
C TYR A 110 3.45 -0.54 -5.99
N VAL A 111 3.41 -1.13 -7.17
CA VAL A 111 2.15 -1.47 -7.81
C VAL A 111 2.19 -2.94 -8.21
N VAL A 112 1.05 -3.58 -8.11
CA VAL A 112 0.88 -4.95 -8.55
C VAL A 112 -0.52 -5.10 -9.12
N LEU A 113 -0.61 -5.84 -10.22
CA LEU A 113 -1.89 -6.20 -10.80
C LEU A 113 -2.19 -7.64 -10.40
N VAL A 114 -3.32 -7.86 -9.78
CA VAL A 114 -3.72 -9.19 -9.36
C VAL A 114 -5.01 -9.59 -10.07
N PRO A 115 -5.26 -10.90 -10.25
CA PRO A 115 -6.53 -11.34 -10.79
C PRO A 115 -7.65 -10.92 -9.85
N GLU A 116 -8.84 -10.77 -10.37
CA GLU A 116 -10.00 -10.42 -9.57
C GLU A 116 -10.14 -11.41 -8.41
N PRO A 117 -9.97 -10.96 -7.17
CA PRO A 117 -10.10 -11.86 -6.04
C PRO A 117 -11.55 -12.10 -5.73
N GLU A 118 -11.83 -13.29 -5.23
CA GLU A 118 -13.10 -13.53 -4.59
C GLU A 118 -13.01 -12.93 -3.20
N THR A 119 -13.74 -11.92 -2.96
CA THR A 119 -13.91 -11.26 -1.67
C THR A 119 -12.75 -11.51 -0.70
N PRO A 120 -11.66 -10.77 -0.83
CA PRO A 120 -10.53 -10.97 0.09
C PRO A 120 -10.96 -10.67 1.50
N ALA A 121 -10.62 -11.55 2.40
CA ALA A 121 -10.87 -11.33 3.80
C ALA A 121 -9.60 -10.80 4.44
N PRO A 122 -9.65 -9.66 5.11
CA PRO A 122 -8.51 -9.18 5.87
C PRO A 122 -8.20 -10.15 7.00
N GLU A 123 -6.98 -10.14 7.45
CA GLU A 123 -6.63 -10.95 8.60
C GLU A 123 -7.31 -10.40 9.85
N SER A 124 -7.59 -11.28 10.76
CA SER A 124 -8.49 -11.01 11.87
C SER A 124 -8.10 -9.84 12.74
N ASN A 125 -6.88 -9.49 12.74
CA ASN A 125 -6.43 -8.39 13.58
C ASN A 125 -6.24 -7.12 12.81
N SER A 126 -6.84 -7.03 11.70
CA SER A 126 -6.68 -5.87 10.87
C SER A 126 -7.20 -4.60 11.53
N ASP A 127 -7.85 -4.74 12.59
CA ASP A 127 -8.24 -3.60 13.42
C ASP A 127 -7.09 -3.01 14.19
#